data_3688782ab8ada2201737743189e7f432
#
_entry.id   3688782ab8ada2201737743189e7f432
#
_cell.length_a   1.000
_cell.length_b   1.000
_cell.length_c   1.000
_cell.angle_alpha   90.00
_cell.angle_beta   90.00
_cell.angle_gamma   90.00
#
_symmetry.space_group_name_H-M   'P 1'
#
loop_
_entity.id
_entity.type
_entity.pdbx_description
1 polymer ?
#
loop_
_entity_poly.entity_id
_entity_poly.type
_entity_poly.pdbx_seq_one_letter_code
_entity_poly.pdbx_strand_id
1 'polypeptide(L)'
;MNNLEFVSDVTIPDGTTVSIGSTIDKQWLVNNSGSCNWDSSYRLKWIGGDPMGANQEQFLYPARAGTKVTLRILFIAPAAEGTYESAWQAYGSNGIAFGDPIYMKIVVIP
;
A
#
# COMPACT_ATOMS: atom_id res chain seq x y z
N MET A 1 -21.32 3.00 -0.92
CA MET A 1 -20.51 2.18 -0.03
C MET A 1 -19.07 2.15 -0.53
N ASN A 2 -18.12 2.42 0.33
CA ASN A 2 -16.71 2.32 0.00
C ASN A 2 -16.24 0.87 0.08
N ASN A 3 -15.43 0.45 -0.87
CA ASN A 3 -14.69 -0.81 -0.76
C ASN A 3 -13.44 -0.78 -1.61
N LEU A 4 -12.44 -1.56 -1.20
CA LEU A 4 -11.19 -1.80 -1.92
C LEU A 4 -10.91 -3.28 -1.86
N GLU A 5 -10.71 -3.90 -3.00
CA GLU A 5 -10.36 -5.30 -3.12
C GLU A 5 -8.93 -5.41 -3.65
N PHE A 6 -8.08 -6.14 -2.92
CA PHE A 6 -6.74 -6.45 -3.39
C PHE A 6 -6.82 -7.41 -4.59
N VAL A 7 -6.09 -7.12 -5.66
CA VAL A 7 -6.06 -7.98 -6.86
C VAL A 7 -4.71 -8.69 -6.97
N SER A 8 -3.62 -7.95 -7.00
CA SER A 8 -2.29 -8.55 -7.14
C SER A 8 -1.16 -7.61 -6.74
N ASP A 9 -0.02 -8.21 -6.39
CA ASP A 9 1.25 -7.48 -6.29
C ASP A 9 1.80 -7.28 -7.71
N VAL A 10 1.87 -6.03 -8.16
CA VAL A 10 2.44 -5.70 -9.48
C VAL A 10 3.96 -5.80 -9.42
N THR A 11 4.54 -5.30 -8.34
CA THR A 11 5.96 -5.41 -8.03
C THR A 11 6.14 -5.99 -6.64
N ILE A 12 7.34 -6.43 -6.31
CA ILE A 12 7.74 -6.86 -4.97
C ILE A 12 6.77 -7.90 -4.39
N PRO A 13 6.62 -9.08 -4.98
CA PRO A 13 5.82 -10.14 -4.37
C PRO A 13 6.39 -10.52 -3.00
N ASP A 14 5.56 -11.11 -2.14
CA ASP A 14 5.92 -11.49 -0.78
C ASP A 14 7.23 -12.29 -0.75
N GLY A 15 8.13 -11.90 0.15
CA GLY A 15 9.43 -12.57 0.31
C GLY A 15 10.51 -12.10 -0.66
N THR A 16 10.27 -11.06 -1.45
CA THR A 16 11.30 -10.47 -2.32
C THR A 16 12.50 -10.02 -1.50
N THR A 17 13.70 -10.38 -1.96
CA THR A 17 14.95 -9.93 -1.34
C THR A 17 15.34 -8.56 -1.88
N VAL A 18 15.77 -7.68 -0.98
CA VAL A 18 16.24 -6.33 -1.32
C VAL A 18 17.51 -6.04 -0.53
N SER A 19 18.38 -5.18 -1.05
CA SER A 19 19.61 -4.78 -0.36
C SER A 19 19.33 -3.73 0.69
N ILE A 20 20.13 -3.72 1.76
CA ILE A 20 20.12 -2.68 2.80
C ILE A 20 20.12 -1.29 2.14
N GLY A 21 19.21 -0.42 2.58
CA GLY A 21 19.14 0.98 2.15
C GLY A 21 18.68 1.23 0.72
N SER A 22 18.30 0.19 -0.02
CA SER A 22 17.82 0.36 -1.41
C SER A 22 16.43 0.99 -1.44
N THR A 23 16.14 1.70 -2.53
CA THR A 23 14.80 2.21 -2.80
C THR A 23 13.92 1.08 -3.33
N ILE A 24 12.71 0.97 -2.80
CA ILE A 24 11.74 -0.05 -3.17
C ILE A 24 10.53 0.63 -3.78
N ASP A 25 10.24 0.32 -5.05
CA ASP A 25 9.05 0.81 -5.75
C ASP A 25 7.96 -0.26 -5.66
N LYS A 26 7.13 -0.17 -4.62
CA LYS A 26 6.03 -1.12 -4.42
C LYS A 26 4.78 -0.66 -5.12
N GLN A 27 4.21 -1.56 -5.92
CA GLN A 27 2.95 -1.33 -6.63
C GLN A 27 1.98 -2.46 -6.38
N TRP A 28 0.73 -2.09 -6.07
CA TRP A 28 -0.38 -3.02 -5.89
C TRP A 28 -1.47 -2.70 -6.91
N LEU A 29 -2.03 -3.73 -7.53
CA LEU A 29 -3.26 -3.59 -8.29
C LEU A 29 -4.43 -3.84 -7.36
N VAL A 30 -5.35 -2.88 -7.31
CA VAL A 30 -6.56 -2.96 -6.48
C VAL A 30 -7.79 -2.63 -7.33
N ASN A 31 -8.95 -3.05 -6.85
CA ASN A 31 -10.24 -2.77 -7.48
C ASN A 31 -11.07 -1.91 -6.54
N ASN A 32 -11.61 -0.80 -7.04
CA ASN A 32 -12.67 -0.09 -6.35
C ASN A 32 -13.97 -0.86 -6.55
N SER A 33 -14.23 -1.82 -5.67
CA SER A 33 -15.38 -2.70 -5.71
C SER A 33 -16.60 -2.15 -4.98
N GLY A 34 -16.53 -0.93 -4.51
CA GLY A 34 -17.63 -0.22 -3.88
C GLY A 34 -18.49 0.53 -4.89
N SER A 35 -19.44 1.30 -4.39
CA SER A 35 -20.32 2.16 -5.17
C SER A 35 -19.93 3.65 -5.11
N CYS A 36 -18.90 4.00 -4.33
CA CYS A 36 -18.40 5.36 -4.21
C CYS A 36 -17.13 5.54 -5.03
N ASN A 37 -16.99 6.67 -5.70
CA ASN A 37 -15.73 7.06 -6.33
C ASN A 37 -14.74 7.52 -5.26
N TRP A 38 -13.48 7.10 -5.37
CA TRP A 38 -12.42 7.63 -4.52
C TRP A 38 -11.98 8.98 -5.10
N ASP A 39 -11.98 10.00 -4.26
CA ASP A 39 -11.59 11.35 -4.65
C ASP A 39 -10.38 11.84 -3.85
N SER A 40 -10.01 13.11 -4.00
CA SER A 40 -8.82 13.69 -3.36
C SER A 40 -8.90 13.76 -1.84
N SER A 41 -10.06 13.50 -1.24
CA SER A 41 -10.22 13.46 0.23
C SER A 41 -9.93 12.08 0.82
N TYR A 42 -9.78 11.05 0.00
CA TYR A 42 -9.47 9.69 0.45
C TYR A 42 -7.98 9.58 0.78
N ARG A 43 -7.67 8.70 1.74
CA ARG A 43 -6.28 8.51 2.21
C ARG A 43 -5.92 7.04 2.27
N LEU A 44 -4.62 6.79 2.16
CA LEU A 44 -3.99 5.51 2.41
C LEU A 44 -3.08 5.68 3.62
N LYS A 45 -3.35 4.96 4.72
CA LYS A 45 -2.63 5.13 5.99
C LYS A 45 -1.89 3.85 6.38
N TRP A 46 -0.68 4.05 6.93
CA TRP A 46 0.09 2.99 7.55
C TRP A 46 -0.63 2.47 8.80
N ILE A 47 -0.80 1.14 8.89
CA ILE A 47 -1.53 0.50 9.99
C ILE A 47 -0.71 -0.53 10.75
N GLY A 48 0.47 -0.91 10.28
CA GLY A 48 1.30 -1.88 10.99
C GLY A 48 2.61 -2.19 10.29
N GLY A 49 3.49 -2.88 10.99
CA GLY A 49 4.82 -3.19 10.50
C GLY A 49 5.75 -1.98 10.54
N ASP A 50 6.69 -1.94 9.61
CA ASP A 50 7.67 -0.86 9.48
C ASP A 50 7.28 0.04 8.31
N PRO A 51 7.12 1.37 8.50
CA PRO A 51 6.78 2.28 7.40
C PRO A 51 7.93 2.48 6.39
N MET A 52 9.13 2.05 6.70
CA MET A 52 10.30 2.04 5.80
C MET A 52 10.50 3.37 5.05
N GLY A 53 10.48 4.47 5.80
CA GLY A 53 10.72 5.82 5.27
C GLY A 53 9.57 6.45 4.50
N ALA A 54 8.45 5.75 4.33
CA ALA A 54 7.29 6.33 3.65
C ALA A 54 6.49 7.23 4.60
N ASN A 55 5.84 8.26 4.04
CA ASN A 55 4.87 9.05 4.79
C ASN A 55 3.72 8.16 5.25
N GLN A 56 3.39 8.22 6.54
CA GLN A 56 2.41 7.33 7.16
C GLN A 56 0.97 7.63 6.75
N GLU A 57 0.73 8.76 6.10
CA GLU A 57 -0.54 9.11 5.51
C GLU A 57 -0.30 9.65 4.11
N GLN A 58 -0.96 9.06 3.12
CA GLN A 58 -0.80 9.42 1.72
C GLN A 58 -2.16 9.54 1.06
N PHE A 59 -2.20 10.22 -0.09
CA PHE A 59 -3.40 10.24 -0.91
C PHE A 59 -3.68 8.83 -1.44
N LEU A 60 -4.96 8.44 -1.42
CA LEU A 60 -5.41 7.28 -2.18
C LEU A 60 -5.64 7.74 -3.63
N TYR A 61 -5.05 7.03 -4.60
CA TYR A 61 -5.27 7.37 -6.00
C TYR A 61 -6.75 7.38 -6.32
N PRO A 62 -7.25 8.42 -7.03
CA PRO A 62 -8.65 8.47 -7.45
C PRO A 62 -8.99 7.27 -8.34
N ALA A 63 -10.16 6.68 -8.09
CA ALA A 63 -10.69 5.60 -8.91
C ALA A 63 -12.20 5.62 -8.88
N ARG A 64 -12.83 5.53 -10.04
CA ARG A 64 -14.28 5.40 -10.12
C ARG A 64 -14.73 4.04 -9.62
N ALA A 65 -15.92 3.98 -9.06
CA ALA A 65 -16.54 2.72 -8.67
C ALA A 65 -16.50 1.72 -9.83
N GLY A 66 -16.10 0.49 -9.55
CA GLY A 66 -16.00 -0.58 -10.54
C GLY A 66 -14.74 -0.60 -11.39
N THR A 67 -13.75 0.28 -11.12
CA THR A 67 -12.50 0.31 -11.87
C THR A 67 -11.31 -0.16 -11.03
N LYS A 68 -10.29 -0.65 -11.72
CA LYS A 68 -9.01 -1.02 -11.11
C LYS A 68 -8.02 0.14 -11.21
N VAL A 69 -7.15 0.23 -10.22
CA VAL A 69 -6.08 1.23 -10.19
C VAL A 69 -4.83 0.63 -9.56
N THR A 70 -3.66 1.09 -9.98
CA THR A 70 -2.39 0.70 -9.37
C THR A 70 -2.03 1.73 -8.30
N LEU A 71 -1.87 1.28 -7.06
CA LEU A 71 -1.37 2.10 -5.96
C LEU A 71 0.14 1.90 -5.87
N ARG A 72 0.87 2.98 -5.59
CA ARG A 72 2.33 2.98 -5.55
C ARG A 72 2.85 3.70 -4.33
N ILE A 73 3.77 3.08 -3.62
CA ILE A 73 4.52 3.71 -2.52
C ILE A 73 5.99 3.43 -2.72
N LEU A 74 6.83 4.47 -2.56
CA LEU A 74 8.28 4.33 -2.53
C LEU A 74 8.73 4.16 -1.08
N PHE A 75 9.48 3.09 -0.83
CA PHE A 75 10.06 2.78 0.47
C PHE A 75 11.58 2.81 0.40
N ILE A 76 12.22 2.87 1.56
CA ILE A 76 13.65 2.69 1.71
C ILE A 76 13.87 1.47 2.59
N ALA A 77 14.62 0.49 2.11
CA ALA A 77 14.91 -0.71 2.86
C ALA A 77 15.63 -0.37 4.17
N PRO A 78 15.26 -1.02 5.29
CA PRO A 78 15.95 -0.81 6.57
C PRO A 78 17.44 -1.08 6.49
N ALA A 79 18.20 -0.51 7.43
CA ALA A 79 19.65 -0.65 7.50
C ALA A 79 20.10 -1.95 8.16
N ALA A 80 19.18 -2.77 8.66
CA ALA A 80 19.48 -4.04 9.30
C ALA A 80 18.88 -5.19 8.50
N GLU A 81 19.61 -6.29 8.38
CA GLU A 81 19.11 -7.53 7.77
C GLU A 81 17.90 -8.05 8.53
N GLY A 82 17.00 -8.71 7.82
CA GLY A 82 15.84 -9.34 8.43
C GLY A 82 14.63 -9.36 7.51
N THR A 83 13.54 -9.90 8.04
CA THR A 83 12.26 -9.92 7.37
C THR A 83 11.40 -8.78 7.89
N TYR A 84 10.82 -8.01 6.96
CA TYR A 84 10.02 -6.83 7.29
C TYR A 84 8.70 -6.86 6.55
N GLU A 85 7.70 -6.22 7.17
CA GLU A 85 6.37 -6.04 6.58
C GLU A 85 5.92 -4.60 6.78
N SER A 86 5.20 -4.06 5.80
CA SER A 86 4.56 -2.75 5.89
C SER A 86 3.11 -2.90 5.44
N ALA A 87 2.17 -2.56 6.31
CA ALA A 87 0.74 -2.72 6.05
C ALA A 87 0.04 -1.36 6.00
N TRP A 88 -0.90 -1.25 5.06
CA TRP A 88 -1.60 -0.01 4.73
C TRP A 88 -3.08 -0.25 4.54
N GLN A 89 -3.89 0.76 4.83
CA GLN A 89 -5.34 0.67 4.64
C GLN A 89 -5.92 1.97 4.10
N ALA A 90 -6.95 1.82 3.27
CA ALA A 90 -7.69 2.95 2.73
C ALA A 90 -8.67 3.53 3.75
N TYR A 91 -8.83 4.84 3.72
CA TYR A 91 -9.78 5.61 4.54
C TYR A 91 -10.58 6.54 3.64
N GLY A 92 -11.89 6.56 3.86
CA GLY A 92 -12.80 7.45 3.14
C GLY A 92 -12.71 8.90 3.63
N SER A 93 -13.44 9.79 2.97
CA SER A 93 -13.52 11.21 3.35
C SER A 93 -14.08 11.44 4.75
N ASN A 94 -14.84 10.49 5.27
CA ASN A 94 -15.38 10.49 6.63
C ASN A 94 -14.38 10.02 7.69
N GLY A 95 -13.16 9.65 7.31
CA GLY A 95 -12.14 9.13 8.22
C GLY A 95 -12.34 7.67 8.64
N ILE A 96 -13.22 6.94 8.00
CA ILE A 96 -13.49 5.53 8.31
C ILE A 96 -12.70 4.63 7.37
N ALA A 97 -11.97 3.66 7.96
CA ALA A 97 -11.22 2.66 7.20
C ALA A 97 -12.18 1.75 6.42
N PHE A 98 -11.75 1.33 5.23
CA PHE A 98 -12.54 0.41 4.41
C PHE A 98 -11.66 -0.52 3.59
N GLY A 99 -12.26 -1.62 3.17
CA GLY A 99 -11.68 -2.56 2.22
C GLY A 99 -10.57 -3.43 2.77
N ASP A 100 -9.93 -4.17 1.89
CA ASP A 100 -8.81 -5.03 2.24
C ASP A 100 -7.59 -4.19 2.61
N PRO A 101 -6.85 -4.56 3.66
CA PRO A 101 -5.52 -4.01 3.83
C PRO A 101 -4.60 -4.49 2.72
N ILE A 102 -3.62 -3.67 2.38
CA ILE A 102 -2.55 -4.03 1.45
C ILE A 102 -1.22 -3.99 2.19
N TYR A 103 -0.30 -4.88 1.83
CA TYR A 103 0.96 -4.98 2.53
C TYR A 103 2.08 -5.40 1.59
N MET A 104 3.30 -5.14 2.05
CA MET A 104 4.53 -5.58 1.40
C MET A 104 5.35 -6.39 2.40
N LYS A 105 5.86 -7.55 1.98
CA LYS A 105 6.78 -8.38 2.77
C LYS A 105 8.08 -8.54 2.02
N ILE A 106 9.18 -8.22 2.67
CA ILE A 106 10.52 -8.28 2.09
C ILE A 106 11.51 -8.97 3.01
N VAL A 107 12.60 -9.44 2.43
CA VAL A 107 13.78 -9.92 3.15
C VAL A 107 14.93 -8.99 2.80
N VAL A 108 15.46 -8.31 3.81
CA VAL A 108 16.59 -7.39 3.63
C VAL A 108 17.89 -8.15 3.79
N ILE A 109 18.76 -8.06 2.79
CA ILE A 109 20.07 -8.68 2.74
C ILE A 109 21.16 -7.61 2.58
N PRO A 110 22.43 -7.94 2.94
CA PRO A 110 23.54 -7.01 2.78
C PRO A 110 23.72 -6.50 1.36
#